data_93483473f765a8ce5b75fe7a2a791426
#
_entry.id   93483473f765a8ce5b75fe7a2a791426
#
_cell.length_a   1.000
_cell.length_b   1.000
_cell.length_c   1.000
_cell.angle_alpha   90.00
_cell.angle_beta   90.00
_cell.angle_gamma   90.00
#
_symmetry.space_group_name_H-M   'P 1'
#
loop_
_entity.id
_entity.type
_entity.pdbx_description
1 polymer ?
#
loop_
_entity_poly.entity_id
_entity_poly.type
_entity_poly.pdbx_seq_one_letter_code
_entity_poly.pdbx_strand_id
1 'polypeptide(L)'
;RFLKKFAPVMGFAFSTATSNATIPMNIDTLEEKIGVNRRISSFTIPLGATINMDGTSIMQGVAVVFVAQAFGITLTPADYLTVIATATLASIGTAGVPSVGLITLAMVFDSVGLPVAGIGLIMGIDRILDMARTAVNITGDAVCTTIVAHQDGALNKSVFNKN
;
A
#
# COMPACT_ATOMS: atom_id res chain seq x y z
N ARG A 1 -10.47 13.27 -11.46
CA ARG A 1 -10.72 12.35 -12.59
C ARG A 1 -10.11 10.98 -12.35
N PHE A 2 -8.81 10.89 -12.04
CA PHE A 2 -8.12 9.62 -11.82
C PHE A 2 -8.86 8.71 -10.84
N LEU A 3 -9.10 9.15 -9.61
CA LEU A 3 -9.77 8.35 -8.57
C LEU A 3 -11.16 7.86 -8.99
N LYS A 4 -11.94 8.69 -9.75
CA LYS A 4 -13.25 8.26 -10.23
C LYS A 4 -13.15 7.10 -11.22
N LYS A 5 -12.17 7.13 -12.12
CA LYS A 5 -11.93 6.06 -13.10
C LYS A 5 -11.34 4.81 -12.45
N PHE A 6 -10.56 4.99 -11.40
CA PHE A 6 -9.85 3.93 -10.69
C PHE A 6 -10.67 3.31 -9.55
N ALA A 7 -11.79 3.92 -9.15
CA ALA A 7 -12.64 3.46 -8.05
C ALA A 7 -13.07 1.98 -8.13
N PRO A 8 -13.39 1.39 -9.30
CA PRO A 8 -13.69 -0.04 -9.38
C PRO A 8 -12.53 -0.94 -8.97
N VAL A 9 -11.28 -0.56 -9.33
CA VAL A 9 -10.07 -1.30 -8.94
C VAL A 9 -9.84 -1.20 -7.43
N MET A 10 -10.03 0.01 -6.86
CA MET A 10 -9.96 0.21 -5.41
C MET A 10 -10.99 -0.65 -4.66
N GLY A 11 -12.23 -0.69 -5.17
CA GLY A 11 -13.29 -1.53 -4.59
C GLY A 11 -12.97 -3.02 -4.66
N PHE A 12 -12.41 -3.49 -5.77
CA PHE A 12 -11.97 -4.87 -5.93
C PHE A 12 -10.80 -5.21 -4.98
N ALA A 13 -9.80 -4.33 -4.89
CA ALA A 13 -8.68 -4.49 -3.95
C ALA A 13 -9.15 -4.51 -2.49
N PHE A 14 -10.07 -3.61 -2.13
CA PHE A 14 -10.68 -3.57 -0.82
C PHE A 14 -11.39 -4.89 -0.49
N SER A 15 -12.16 -5.44 -1.42
CA SER A 15 -12.92 -6.68 -1.19
C SER A 15 -12.03 -7.92 -1.08
N THR A 16 -10.95 -7.99 -1.86
CA THR A 16 -10.04 -9.15 -1.92
C THR A 16 -8.92 -9.09 -0.88
N ALA A 17 -8.53 -7.89 -0.45
CA ALA A 17 -7.37 -7.61 0.41
C ALA A 17 -6.07 -8.25 -0.12
N THR A 18 -5.89 -8.27 -1.44
CA THR A 18 -4.67 -8.77 -2.08
C THR A 18 -4.30 -7.96 -3.32
N SER A 19 -3.12 -7.34 -3.31
CA SER A 19 -2.61 -6.57 -4.45
C SER A 19 -2.41 -7.45 -5.66
N ASN A 20 -1.97 -8.70 -5.47
CA ASN A 20 -1.69 -9.62 -6.56
C ASN A 20 -2.94 -9.94 -7.40
N ALA A 21 -4.09 -10.13 -6.76
CA ALA A 21 -5.34 -10.39 -7.47
C ALA A 21 -5.82 -9.18 -8.29
N THR A 22 -5.41 -7.96 -7.93
CA THR A 22 -5.81 -6.74 -8.62
C THR A 22 -4.96 -6.43 -9.86
N ILE A 23 -3.79 -7.07 -10.02
CA ILE A 23 -2.83 -6.75 -11.08
C ILE A 23 -3.49 -6.70 -12.47
N PRO A 24 -4.24 -7.71 -12.92
CA PRO A 24 -4.85 -7.68 -14.25
C PRO A 24 -5.82 -6.51 -14.43
N MET A 25 -6.73 -6.33 -13.46
CA MET A 25 -7.73 -5.27 -13.51
C MET A 25 -7.10 -3.87 -13.44
N ASN A 26 -6.01 -3.73 -12.70
CA ASN A 26 -5.24 -2.49 -12.58
C ASN A 26 -4.61 -2.13 -13.94
N ILE A 27 -3.92 -3.09 -14.58
CA ILE A 27 -3.30 -2.90 -15.90
C ILE A 27 -4.35 -2.51 -16.95
N ASP A 28 -5.46 -3.23 -17.03
CA ASP A 28 -6.52 -2.97 -18.01
C ASP A 28 -7.18 -1.60 -17.77
N THR A 29 -7.42 -1.22 -16.51
CA THR A 29 -7.97 0.10 -16.17
C THR A 29 -7.01 1.23 -16.52
N LEU A 30 -5.71 1.05 -16.27
CA LEU A 30 -4.68 2.03 -16.63
C LEU A 30 -4.61 2.22 -18.15
N GLU A 31 -4.69 1.16 -18.92
CA GLU A 31 -4.69 1.24 -20.38
C GLU A 31 -5.98 1.88 -20.93
N GLU A 32 -7.11 1.30 -20.60
CA GLU A 32 -8.38 1.64 -21.24
C GLU A 32 -9.01 2.95 -20.75
N LYS A 33 -8.88 3.24 -19.44
CA LYS A 33 -9.57 4.38 -18.81
C LYS A 33 -8.64 5.54 -18.47
N ILE A 34 -7.39 5.26 -18.17
CA ILE A 34 -6.39 6.29 -17.83
C ILE A 34 -5.56 6.66 -19.07
N GLY A 35 -5.32 5.72 -19.98
CA GLY A 35 -4.58 5.94 -21.22
C GLY A 35 -3.07 5.70 -21.08
N VAL A 36 -2.65 4.91 -20.09
CA VAL A 36 -1.27 4.49 -19.93
C VAL A 36 -0.92 3.43 -20.95
N ASN A 37 0.24 3.51 -21.58
CA ASN A 37 0.72 2.45 -22.47
C ASN A 37 0.90 1.14 -21.70
N ARG A 38 0.30 0.04 -22.22
CA ARG A 38 0.33 -1.29 -21.59
C ARG A 38 1.73 -1.79 -21.29
N ARG A 39 2.72 -1.44 -22.14
CA ARG A 39 4.11 -1.81 -21.92
C ARG A 39 4.65 -1.29 -20.58
N ILE A 40 4.25 -0.09 -20.17
CA ILE A 40 4.66 0.50 -18.90
C ILE A 40 3.88 -0.16 -17.76
N SER A 41 2.56 -0.20 -17.84
CA SER A 41 1.72 -0.76 -16.75
C SER A 41 1.99 -2.24 -16.49
N SER A 42 2.26 -3.04 -17.52
CA SER A 42 2.60 -4.47 -17.38
C SER A 42 3.91 -4.72 -16.63
N PHE A 43 4.81 -3.75 -16.60
CA PHE A 43 6.05 -3.83 -15.84
C PHE A 43 5.90 -3.20 -14.43
N THR A 44 5.35 -1.98 -14.38
CA THR A 44 5.33 -1.19 -13.14
C THR A 44 4.33 -1.69 -12.12
N ILE A 45 3.17 -2.22 -12.54
CA ILE A 45 2.15 -2.68 -11.60
C ILE A 45 2.56 -3.95 -10.85
N PRO A 46 3.09 -5.02 -11.48
CA PRO A 46 3.62 -6.15 -10.73
C PRO A 46 4.81 -5.79 -9.84
N LEU A 47 5.66 -4.87 -10.30
CA LEU A 47 6.78 -4.37 -9.50
C LEU A 47 6.26 -3.61 -8.27
N GLY A 48 5.33 -2.67 -8.45
CA GLY A 48 4.71 -1.91 -7.38
C GLY A 48 4.03 -2.80 -6.35
N ALA A 49 3.26 -3.78 -6.79
CA ALA A 49 2.59 -4.74 -5.90
C ALA A 49 3.57 -5.51 -4.97
N THR A 50 4.86 -5.46 -5.27
CA THR A 50 5.92 -6.11 -4.47
C THR A 50 6.73 -5.12 -3.64
N ILE A 51 6.99 -3.91 -4.15
CA ILE A 51 7.92 -2.96 -3.51
C ILE A 51 7.26 -1.68 -2.99
N ASN A 52 6.03 -1.39 -3.39
CA ASN A 52 5.32 -0.16 -3.01
C ASN A 52 4.10 -0.47 -2.14
N MET A 53 4.30 -0.50 -0.84
CA MET A 53 3.29 -0.84 0.16
C MET A 53 3.00 0.36 1.08
N ASP A 54 2.60 1.49 0.51
CA ASP A 54 2.35 2.75 1.22
C ASP A 54 1.32 2.59 2.36
N GLY A 55 0.19 1.94 2.07
CA GLY A 55 -0.84 1.70 3.07
C GLY A 55 -0.37 0.79 4.19
N THR A 56 0.54 -0.14 3.91
CA THR A 56 1.16 -0.99 4.94
C THR A 56 2.06 -0.17 5.85
N SER A 57 2.92 0.68 5.31
CA SER A 57 3.79 1.57 6.11
C SER A 57 2.98 2.53 6.98
N ILE A 58 1.92 3.12 6.43
CA ILE A 58 1.02 4.01 7.19
C ILE A 58 0.37 3.25 8.35
N MET A 59 -0.17 2.07 8.09
CA MET A 59 -0.81 1.23 9.10
C MET A 59 0.18 0.86 10.21
N GLN A 60 1.41 0.49 9.85
CA GLN A 60 2.46 0.15 10.83
C GLN A 60 2.82 1.33 11.72
N GLY A 61 2.94 2.53 11.15
CA GLY A 61 3.20 3.74 11.93
C GLY A 61 2.07 4.04 12.93
N VAL A 62 0.80 3.95 12.50
CA VAL A 62 -0.36 4.13 13.38
C VAL A 62 -0.42 3.05 14.46
N ALA A 63 -0.16 1.79 14.09
CA ALA A 63 -0.16 0.66 15.02
C ALA A 63 0.89 0.81 16.12
N VAL A 64 2.09 1.28 15.80
CA VAL A 64 3.16 1.55 16.78
C VAL A 64 2.68 2.58 17.81
N VAL A 65 2.15 3.71 17.37
CA VAL A 65 1.66 4.77 18.28
C VAL A 65 0.51 4.26 19.15
N PHE A 66 -0.43 3.54 18.56
CA PHE A 66 -1.57 2.96 19.26
C PHE A 66 -1.13 1.99 20.36
N VAL A 67 -0.23 1.06 20.04
CA VAL A 67 0.25 0.06 21.00
C VAL A 67 1.12 0.70 22.07
N ALA A 68 2.00 1.65 21.71
CA ALA A 68 2.79 2.39 22.69
C ALA A 68 1.89 3.08 23.73
N GLN A 69 0.83 3.73 23.29
CA GLN A 69 -0.16 4.36 24.20
C GLN A 69 -0.88 3.32 25.05
N ALA A 70 -1.30 2.20 24.46
CA ALA A 70 -2.01 1.15 25.19
C ALA A 70 -1.16 0.50 26.30
N PHE A 71 0.16 0.42 26.09
CA PHE A 71 1.11 -0.12 27.08
C PHE A 71 1.76 0.95 27.96
N GLY A 72 1.39 2.24 27.82
CA GLY A 72 1.96 3.34 28.59
C GLY A 72 3.44 3.62 28.26
N ILE A 73 3.90 3.25 27.07
CA ILE A 73 5.27 3.45 26.59
C ILE A 73 5.36 4.79 25.86
N THR A 74 6.28 5.65 26.30
CA THR A 74 6.53 6.94 25.66
C THR A 74 7.57 6.79 24.56
N LEU A 75 7.19 7.08 23.33
CA LEU A 75 8.11 7.10 22.20
C LEU A 75 8.88 8.41 22.16
N THR A 76 10.18 8.33 21.94
CA THR A 76 11.05 9.49 21.71
C THR A 76 11.05 9.91 20.24
N PRO A 77 11.53 11.12 19.90
CA PRO A 77 11.71 11.51 18.49
C PRO A 77 12.61 10.55 17.69
N ALA A 78 13.60 9.94 18.35
CA ALA A 78 14.47 8.94 17.72
C ALA A 78 13.69 7.65 17.39
N ASP A 79 12.76 7.22 18.25
CA ASP A 79 11.92 6.06 18.00
C ASP A 79 11.01 6.30 16.78
N TYR A 80 10.44 7.49 16.62
CA TYR A 80 9.66 7.82 15.43
C TYR A 80 10.50 7.73 14.14
N LEU A 81 11.73 8.21 14.14
CA LEU A 81 12.63 8.07 12.99
C LEU A 81 12.94 6.60 12.70
N THR A 82 13.17 5.80 13.74
CA THR A 82 13.38 4.37 13.63
C THR A 82 12.15 3.67 13.03
N VAL A 83 10.94 4.03 13.49
CA VAL A 83 9.69 3.49 12.93
C VAL A 83 9.55 3.82 11.46
N ILE A 84 9.81 5.07 11.06
CA ILE A 84 9.75 5.47 9.65
C ILE A 84 10.70 4.62 8.80
N ALA A 85 11.96 4.49 9.24
CA ALA A 85 12.95 3.72 8.50
C ALA A 85 12.58 2.23 8.43
N THR A 86 12.23 1.62 9.56
CA THR A 86 11.93 0.18 9.64
C THR A 86 10.62 -0.17 8.95
N ALA A 87 9.57 0.64 9.09
CA ALA A 87 8.30 0.42 8.39
C ALA A 87 8.46 0.53 6.87
N THR A 88 9.26 1.51 6.40
CA THR A 88 9.57 1.65 4.98
C THR A 88 10.34 0.45 4.45
N LEU A 89 11.38 0.00 5.16
CA LEU A 89 12.16 -1.17 4.75
C LEU A 89 11.35 -2.47 4.83
N ALA A 90 10.54 -2.63 5.89
CA ALA A 90 9.69 -3.81 6.05
C ALA A 90 8.58 -3.89 5.00
N SER A 91 8.11 -2.76 4.49
CA SER A 91 7.09 -2.73 3.43
C SER A 91 7.66 -3.14 2.06
N ILE A 92 8.95 -2.90 1.81
CA ILE A 92 9.63 -3.33 0.59
C ILE A 92 9.79 -4.85 0.62
N GLY A 93 9.30 -5.53 -0.40
CA GLY A 93 9.36 -7.00 -0.47
C GLY A 93 8.30 -7.73 0.36
N THR A 94 7.39 -7.01 0.99
CA THR A 94 6.19 -7.61 1.61
C THR A 94 5.31 -8.20 0.51
N ALA A 95 4.98 -9.49 0.63
CA ALA A 95 4.13 -10.14 -0.37
C ALA A 95 2.71 -9.52 -0.40
N GLY A 96 2.16 -9.32 -1.59
CA GLY A 96 0.81 -8.76 -1.80
C GLY A 96 -0.32 -9.76 -1.50
N VAL A 97 -0.22 -10.47 -0.37
CA VAL A 97 -1.19 -11.47 0.12
C VAL A 97 -1.81 -11.02 1.45
N PRO A 98 -3.02 -11.50 1.79
CA PRO A 98 -3.72 -11.05 2.99
C PRO A 98 -2.93 -11.25 4.29
N SER A 99 -3.06 -10.31 5.21
CA SER A 99 -2.54 -10.33 6.60
C SER A 99 -1.01 -10.40 6.76
N VAL A 100 -0.23 -10.37 5.69
CA VAL A 100 1.25 -10.39 5.77
C VAL A 100 1.81 -9.16 6.51
N GLY A 101 1.09 -8.05 6.50
CA GLY A 101 1.46 -6.82 7.20
C GLY A 101 1.58 -6.99 8.72
N LEU A 102 0.89 -7.96 9.34
CA LEU A 102 1.06 -8.27 10.77
C LEU A 102 2.43 -8.90 11.06
N ILE A 103 2.95 -9.71 10.14
CA ILE A 103 4.26 -10.34 10.28
C ILE A 103 5.36 -9.26 10.26
N THR A 104 5.28 -8.36 9.30
CA THR A 104 6.24 -7.24 9.18
C THR A 104 6.07 -6.21 10.30
N LEU A 105 4.87 -6.06 10.87
CA LEU A 105 4.62 -5.21 12.03
C LEU A 105 5.40 -5.67 13.27
N ALA A 106 5.58 -6.98 13.46
CA ALA A 106 6.39 -7.49 14.56
C ALA A 106 7.84 -6.98 14.50
N MET A 107 8.42 -6.89 13.30
CA MET A 107 9.77 -6.35 13.09
C MET A 107 9.84 -4.86 13.46
N VAL A 108 8.79 -4.10 13.13
CA VAL A 108 8.72 -2.67 13.46
C VAL A 108 8.58 -2.48 14.98
N PHE A 109 7.76 -3.29 15.65
CA PHE A 109 7.62 -3.24 17.12
C PHE A 109 8.95 -3.54 17.82
N ASP A 110 9.63 -4.59 17.38
CA ASP A 110 10.93 -5.00 17.96
C ASP A 110 11.96 -3.87 17.82
N SER A 111 11.96 -3.15 16.71
CA SER A 111 12.93 -2.06 16.45
C SER A 111 12.84 -0.89 17.44
N VAL A 112 11.72 -0.72 18.13
CA VAL A 112 11.49 0.34 19.13
C VAL A 112 11.12 -0.22 20.51
N GLY A 113 11.41 -1.50 20.74
CA GLY A 113 11.21 -2.14 22.04
C GLY A 113 9.75 -2.30 22.47
N LEU A 114 8.80 -2.27 21.52
CA LEU A 114 7.40 -2.53 21.83
C LEU A 114 7.12 -4.03 21.97
N PRO A 115 6.25 -4.42 22.91
CA PRO A 115 5.90 -5.82 23.07
C PRO A 115 5.13 -6.35 21.86
N VAL A 116 5.66 -7.40 21.23
CA VAL A 116 5.03 -8.08 20.08
C VAL A 116 3.62 -8.59 20.42
N ALA A 117 3.37 -8.89 21.72
CA ALA A 117 2.01 -9.20 22.20
C ALA A 117 0.97 -8.12 21.91
N GLY A 118 1.40 -6.86 21.74
CA GLY A 118 0.52 -5.75 21.33
C GLY A 118 -0.13 -5.94 19.97
N ILE A 119 0.41 -6.79 19.09
CA ILE A 119 -0.22 -7.18 17.82
C ILE A 119 -1.61 -7.80 18.07
N GLY A 120 -1.78 -8.51 19.18
CA GLY A 120 -3.06 -9.09 19.57
C GLY A 120 -4.21 -8.08 19.67
N LEU A 121 -3.91 -6.81 20.02
CA LEU A 121 -4.90 -5.75 20.06
C LEU A 121 -5.40 -5.36 18.66
N ILE A 122 -4.57 -5.57 17.64
CA ILE A 122 -4.85 -5.17 16.25
C ILE A 122 -5.48 -6.32 15.46
N MET A 123 -5.16 -7.58 15.83
CA MET A 123 -5.62 -8.77 15.09
C MET A 123 -7.14 -8.80 14.90
N GLY A 124 -7.91 -8.32 15.89
CA GLY A 124 -9.38 -8.31 15.82
C GLY A 124 -9.97 -7.44 14.70
N ILE A 125 -9.22 -6.43 14.26
CA ILE A 125 -9.63 -5.49 13.21
C ILE A 125 -8.74 -5.57 11.97
N ASP A 126 -7.71 -6.43 11.98
CA ASP A 126 -6.71 -6.51 10.91
C ASP A 126 -7.36 -6.73 9.52
N ARG A 127 -8.42 -7.53 9.45
CA ARG A 127 -9.09 -7.77 8.16
C ARG A 127 -9.57 -6.49 7.51
N ILE A 128 -10.17 -5.57 8.27
CA ILE A 128 -10.66 -4.28 7.75
C ILE A 128 -9.48 -3.38 7.39
N LEU A 129 -8.44 -3.37 8.24
CA LEU A 129 -7.23 -2.61 7.98
C LEU A 129 -6.52 -3.13 6.72
N ASP A 130 -6.46 -4.44 6.52
CA ASP A 130 -5.87 -5.09 5.35
C ASP A 130 -6.60 -4.70 4.05
N MET A 131 -7.93 -4.71 4.08
CA MET A 131 -8.76 -4.24 2.96
C MET A 131 -8.45 -2.78 2.61
N ALA A 132 -8.37 -1.90 3.61
CA ALA A 132 -8.09 -0.48 3.41
C ALA A 132 -6.66 -0.24 2.90
N ARG A 133 -5.64 -0.85 3.54
CA ARG A 133 -4.24 -0.68 3.12
C ARG A 133 -3.98 -1.21 1.71
N THR A 134 -4.63 -2.32 1.32
CA THR A 134 -4.51 -2.86 -0.03
C THR A 134 -5.04 -1.89 -1.07
N ALA A 135 -6.21 -1.28 -0.83
CA ALA A 135 -6.74 -0.26 -1.72
C ALA A 135 -5.80 0.96 -1.85
N VAL A 136 -5.13 1.36 -0.77
CA VAL A 136 -4.12 2.44 -0.80
C VAL A 136 -2.90 2.02 -1.61
N ASN A 137 -2.35 0.82 -1.34
CA ASN A 137 -1.15 0.30 -2.03
C ASN A 137 -1.34 0.32 -3.55
N ILE A 138 -2.41 -0.31 -4.05
CA ILE A 138 -2.64 -0.40 -5.51
C ILE A 138 -2.95 0.96 -6.14
N THR A 139 -3.46 1.91 -5.36
CA THR A 139 -3.69 3.27 -5.83
C THR A 139 -2.36 4.01 -5.99
N GLY A 140 -1.44 3.86 -5.05
CA GLY A 140 -0.07 4.37 -5.13
C GLY A 140 0.64 3.85 -6.39
N ASP A 141 0.59 2.52 -6.62
CA ASP A 141 1.15 1.89 -7.83
C ASP A 141 0.62 2.51 -9.11
N ALA A 142 -0.69 2.69 -9.19
CA ALA A 142 -1.34 3.23 -10.38
C ALA A 142 -1.02 4.71 -10.60
N VAL A 143 -0.90 5.50 -9.53
CA VAL A 143 -0.48 6.91 -9.60
C VAL A 143 0.96 7.03 -10.07
N CYS A 144 1.89 6.29 -9.46
CA CYS A 144 3.30 6.27 -9.87
C CYS A 144 3.44 5.84 -11.34
N THR A 145 2.74 4.77 -11.76
CA THR A 145 2.71 4.31 -13.14
C THR A 145 2.22 5.40 -14.10
N THR A 146 1.17 6.12 -13.72
CA THR A 146 0.61 7.21 -14.54
C THR A 146 1.59 8.38 -14.67
N ILE A 147 2.31 8.72 -13.59
CA ILE A 147 3.34 9.77 -13.60
C ILE A 147 4.50 9.37 -14.51
N VAL A 148 5.01 8.15 -14.37
CA VAL A 148 6.08 7.63 -15.23
C VAL A 148 5.65 7.64 -16.70
N ALA A 149 4.47 7.14 -17.00
CA ALA A 149 3.94 7.15 -18.38
C ALA A 149 3.78 8.57 -18.93
N HIS A 150 3.43 9.54 -18.08
CA HIS A 150 3.34 10.94 -18.50
C HIS A 150 4.71 11.52 -18.81
N GLN A 151 5.70 11.26 -17.98
CA GLN A 151 7.08 11.74 -18.17
C GLN A 151 7.74 11.13 -19.41
N ASP A 152 7.45 9.86 -19.69
CA ASP A 152 7.96 9.12 -20.86
C ASP A 152 7.17 9.41 -22.17
N GLY A 153 6.17 10.29 -22.12
CA GLY A 153 5.33 10.59 -23.29
C GLY A 153 4.39 9.45 -23.72
N ALA A 154 4.23 8.44 -22.87
CA ALA A 154 3.45 7.23 -23.11
C ALA A 154 2.04 7.28 -22.50
N LEU A 155 1.57 8.45 -22.09
CA LEU A 155 0.21 8.69 -21.60
C LEU A 155 -0.65 9.31 -22.70
N ASN A 156 -1.73 8.62 -23.08
CA ASN A 156 -2.73 9.17 -24.01
C ASN A 156 -3.64 10.16 -23.27
N LYS A 157 -3.32 11.45 -23.40
CA LYS A 157 -4.07 12.55 -22.75
C LYS A 157 -5.53 12.64 -23.21
N SER A 158 -5.87 12.19 -24.42
CA SER A 158 -7.26 12.20 -24.91
C SER A 158 -8.11 11.19 -24.14
N VAL A 159 -7.57 10.01 -23.80
CA VAL A 159 -8.21 9.00 -22.95
C VAL A 159 -8.29 9.48 -21.50
N PHE A 160 -7.18 10.04 -21.00
CA PHE A 160 -7.13 10.58 -19.62
C PHE A 160 -8.20 11.65 -19.38
N ASN A 161 -8.42 12.54 -20.37
CA ASN A 161 -9.34 13.68 -20.26
C ASN A 161 -10.80 13.35 -20.56
N LYS A 162 -11.12 12.19 -21.14
CA LYS A 162 -12.53 11.76 -21.25
C LYS A 162 -13.16 11.64 -19.86
N ASN A 163 -14.42 12.07 -19.75
CA ASN A 163 -15.19 11.92 -18.50
C ASN A 163 -15.64 10.48 -18.29
#